data_9232fd0b59a975f075507dfb200636e7
#
_entry.id   9232fd0b59a975f075507dfb200636e7
#
_cell.length_a   1.000
_cell.length_b   1.000
_cell.length_c   1.000
_cell.angle_alpha   90.00
_cell.angle_beta   90.00
_cell.angle_gamma   90.00
#
_symmetry.space_group_name_H-M   'P 1'
#
loop_
_entity.id
_entity.type
_entity.pdbx_description
1 polymer ?
#
loop_
_entity_poly.entity_id
_entity_poly.type
_entity_poly.pdbx_seq_one_letter_code
_entity_poly.pdbx_strand_id
1 'polypeptide(L)'
;MQQGEMLYEGKAKQVFLTDDPDMILIHYKDAATAFNNIKKATIENKGVLNNRISTLIFEYLNKQGIKTHYVKTLNDRDQLCRRVRIIPLEVIVRNVIAGSMAQRLGIEEGTKPSNVIFDICYKNDELGDPLINDHHAVALGVVTYDELKQIYAMTARINEVLKELFAKMNINLIDFKIEFLSLIHISEPT
;
A
#
# COMPACT_ATOMS: atom_id res chain seq x y z
N MET A 1 8.32 -10.49 -22.60
CA MET A 1 8.16 -9.19 -21.95
C MET A 1 9.54 -8.78 -21.50
N GLN A 2 10.09 -7.73 -22.11
CA GLN A 2 11.45 -7.23 -21.83
C GLN A 2 11.36 -6.07 -20.85
N GLN A 3 12.31 -5.98 -19.93
CA GLN A 3 12.49 -4.84 -19.04
C GLN A 3 12.96 -3.64 -19.85
N GLY A 4 12.25 -2.52 -19.71
CA GLY A 4 12.56 -1.25 -20.36
C GLY A 4 13.26 -0.27 -19.41
N GLU A 5 13.05 1.02 -19.66
CA GLU A 5 13.61 2.12 -18.86
C GLU A 5 13.05 2.13 -17.44
N MET A 6 13.90 2.51 -16.48
CA MET A 6 13.49 2.70 -15.08
C MET A 6 12.65 3.98 -14.95
N LEU A 7 11.41 3.83 -14.49
CA LEU A 7 10.50 4.93 -14.23
C LEU A 7 10.72 5.60 -12.88
N TYR A 8 11.00 4.78 -11.86
CA TYR A 8 11.06 5.23 -10.49
C TYR A 8 11.89 4.27 -9.64
N GLU A 9 12.63 4.83 -8.69
CA GLU A 9 13.33 4.08 -7.65
C GLU A 9 12.91 4.57 -6.26
N GLY A 10 12.29 3.67 -5.49
CA GLY A 10 11.94 3.88 -4.09
C GLY A 10 12.93 3.21 -3.13
N LYS A 11 12.59 3.27 -1.85
CA LYS A 11 13.41 2.70 -0.75
C LYS A 11 13.64 1.19 -0.91
N ALA A 12 12.60 0.44 -1.28
CA ALA A 12 12.62 -1.03 -1.35
C ALA A 12 12.36 -1.60 -2.75
N LYS A 13 12.01 -0.78 -3.72
CA LYS A 13 11.57 -1.20 -5.05
C LYS A 13 12.15 -0.31 -6.14
N GLN A 14 12.33 -0.89 -7.32
CA GLN A 14 12.52 -0.20 -8.58
C GLN A 14 11.36 -0.54 -9.51
N VAL A 15 10.89 0.42 -10.28
CA VAL A 15 9.78 0.26 -11.22
C VAL A 15 10.30 0.53 -12.63
N PHE A 16 10.05 -0.40 -13.53
CA PHE A 16 10.51 -0.33 -14.93
C PHE A 16 9.32 -0.38 -15.89
N LEU A 17 9.45 0.30 -17.01
CA LEU A 17 8.59 0.08 -18.16
C LEU A 17 8.78 -1.34 -18.69
N THR A 18 7.80 -1.82 -19.45
CA THR A 18 7.90 -3.04 -20.25
C THR A 18 7.63 -2.75 -21.72
N ASP A 19 7.78 -3.73 -22.57
CA ASP A 19 7.36 -3.69 -23.99
C ASP A 19 5.84 -3.56 -24.16
N ASP A 20 5.05 -3.77 -23.11
CA ASP A 20 3.62 -3.50 -23.04
C ASP A 20 3.38 -2.19 -22.28
N PRO A 21 2.78 -1.13 -22.91
CA PRO A 21 2.59 0.17 -22.28
C PRO A 21 1.65 0.16 -21.06
N ASP A 22 0.80 -0.86 -20.92
CA ASP A 22 -0.13 -1.03 -19.82
C ASP A 22 0.45 -1.82 -18.65
N MET A 23 1.70 -2.28 -18.77
CA MET A 23 2.37 -3.10 -17.80
C MET A 23 3.67 -2.46 -17.30
N ILE A 24 3.99 -2.74 -16.03
CA ILE A 24 5.26 -2.38 -15.39
C ILE A 24 5.87 -3.60 -14.73
N LEU A 25 7.19 -3.58 -14.61
CA LEU A 25 7.94 -4.54 -13.81
C LEU A 25 8.35 -3.88 -12.51
N ILE A 26 8.06 -4.53 -11.39
CA ILE A 26 8.49 -4.11 -10.05
C ILE A 26 9.58 -5.05 -9.57
N HIS A 27 10.78 -4.49 -9.35
CA HIS A 27 11.92 -5.20 -8.78
C HIS A 27 12.09 -4.89 -7.29
N TYR A 28 12.17 -5.92 -6.46
CA TYR A 28 12.34 -5.79 -5.01
C TYR A 28 13.81 -5.84 -4.60
N LYS A 29 14.27 -4.79 -3.91
CA LYS A 29 15.65 -4.62 -3.45
C LYS A 29 15.86 -5.15 -2.04
N ASP A 30 17.11 -5.48 -1.71
CA ASP A 30 17.54 -5.83 -0.35
C ASP A 30 17.82 -4.60 0.53
N ALA A 31 17.64 -3.41 -0.02
CA ALA A 31 17.83 -2.16 0.70
C ALA A 31 16.85 -2.03 1.86
N ALA A 32 17.37 -1.65 3.01
CA ALA A 32 16.62 -1.29 4.20
C ALA A 32 16.98 0.13 4.61
N THR A 33 15.97 0.92 4.98
CA THR A 33 16.16 2.29 5.46
C THR A 33 15.40 2.49 6.75
N ALA A 34 15.96 3.31 7.64
CA ALA A 34 15.30 3.73 8.87
C ALA A 34 15.53 5.23 9.09
N PHE A 35 14.68 5.85 9.94
CA PHE A 35 14.75 7.28 10.29
C PHE A 35 14.79 8.19 9.07
N ASN A 36 13.79 8.10 8.19
CA ASN A 36 13.68 8.89 6.95
C ASN A 36 14.95 8.86 6.08
N ASN A 37 15.45 7.66 5.79
CA ASN A 37 16.68 7.42 5.00
C ASN A 37 18.01 7.83 5.67
N ILE A 38 18.04 8.23 6.93
CA ILE A 38 19.28 8.56 7.64
C ILE A 38 20.14 7.30 7.82
N LYS A 39 19.52 6.17 8.17
CA LYS A 39 20.22 4.87 8.25
C LYS A 39 19.88 4.03 7.05
N LYS A 40 20.91 3.55 6.37
CA LYS A 40 20.82 2.63 5.22
C LYS A 40 21.55 1.35 5.54
N ALA A 41 20.97 0.22 5.21
CA ALA A 41 21.57 -1.10 5.34
C ALA A 41 21.10 -1.98 4.17
N THR A 42 21.84 -3.06 3.93
CA THR A 42 21.40 -4.14 3.04
C THR A 42 21.09 -5.35 3.91
N ILE A 43 19.90 -5.90 3.76
CA ILE A 43 19.50 -7.13 4.45
C ILE A 43 19.34 -8.19 3.36
N GLU A 44 20.21 -9.18 3.38
CA GLU A 44 20.22 -10.24 2.38
C GLU A 44 18.86 -10.95 2.31
N ASN A 45 18.38 -11.19 1.09
CA ASN A 45 17.07 -11.82 0.79
C ASN A 45 15.83 -11.02 1.23
N LYS A 46 15.96 -9.79 1.75
CA LYS A 46 14.80 -8.95 2.08
C LYS A 46 13.91 -8.73 0.86
N GLY A 47 14.49 -8.46 -0.32
CA GLY A 47 13.76 -8.29 -1.57
C GLY A 47 12.99 -9.55 -1.96
N VAL A 48 13.61 -10.72 -1.83
CA VAL A 48 12.95 -12.02 -2.10
C VAL A 48 11.76 -12.23 -1.17
N LEU A 49 11.93 -12.00 0.13
CA LEU A 49 10.86 -12.13 1.11
C LEU A 49 9.73 -11.13 0.85
N ASN A 50 10.05 -9.88 0.57
CA ASN A 50 9.06 -8.86 0.25
C ASN A 50 8.26 -9.21 -1.00
N ASN A 51 8.92 -9.70 -2.05
CA ASN A 51 8.25 -10.17 -3.26
C ASN A 51 7.28 -11.31 -2.96
N ARG A 52 7.71 -12.33 -2.21
CA ARG A 52 6.88 -13.49 -1.85
C ARG A 52 5.68 -13.10 -0.98
N ILE A 53 5.89 -12.27 0.05
CA ILE A 53 4.82 -11.81 0.94
C ILE A 53 3.81 -10.96 0.14
N SER A 54 4.29 -10.04 -0.68
CA SER A 54 3.44 -9.21 -1.54
C SER A 54 2.61 -10.06 -2.51
N THR A 55 3.23 -11.06 -3.14
CA THR A 55 2.55 -12.03 -4.01
C THR A 55 1.40 -12.73 -3.28
N LEU A 56 1.69 -13.33 -2.12
CA LEU A 56 0.69 -14.06 -1.33
C LEU A 56 -0.51 -13.18 -0.95
N ILE A 57 -0.23 -11.95 -0.50
CA ILE A 57 -1.28 -11.01 -0.11
C ILE A 57 -2.12 -10.59 -1.31
N PHE A 58 -1.50 -10.20 -2.44
CA PHE A 58 -2.23 -9.76 -3.62
C PHE A 58 -3.03 -10.90 -4.27
N GLU A 59 -2.49 -12.10 -4.34
CA GLU A 59 -3.23 -13.27 -4.83
C GLU A 59 -4.43 -13.59 -3.93
N TYR A 60 -4.25 -13.50 -2.60
CA TYR A 60 -5.35 -13.71 -1.66
C TYR A 60 -6.44 -12.66 -1.84
N LEU A 61 -6.07 -11.37 -1.91
CA LEU A 61 -7.02 -10.27 -2.15
C LEU A 61 -7.76 -10.45 -3.47
N ASN A 62 -7.05 -10.79 -4.56
CA ASN A 62 -7.66 -11.03 -5.88
C ASN A 62 -8.67 -12.21 -5.82
N LYS A 63 -8.35 -13.30 -5.10
CA LYS A 63 -9.27 -14.44 -4.87
C LYS A 63 -10.51 -14.04 -4.08
N GLN A 64 -10.44 -13.00 -3.25
CA GLN A 64 -11.57 -12.43 -2.51
C GLN A 64 -12.35 -11.36 -3.31
N GLY A 65 -12.03 -11.19 -4.61
CA GLY A 65 -12.70 -10.24 -5.49
C GLY A 65 -12.21 -8.79 -5.34
N ILE A 66 -11.12 -8.55 -4.59
CA ILE A 66 -10.50 -7.24 -4.46
C ILE A 66 -9.46 -7.10 -5.55
N LYS A 67 -9.72 -6.21 -6.52
CA LYS A 67 -8.82 -5.97 -7.64
C LYS A 67 -7.56 -5.24 -7.19
N THR A 68 -6.40 -5.76 -7.57
CA THR A 68 -5.09 -5.14 -7.33
C THR A 68 -4.36 -4.90 -8.65
N HIS A 69 -3.25 -4.14 -8.61
CA HIS A 69 -2.41 -3.96 -9.80
C HIS A 69 -1.56 -5.21 -10.12
N TYR A 70 -1.45 -6.14 -9.20
CA TYR A 70 -0.64 -7.36 -9.36
C TYR A 70 -1.23 -8.27 -10.45
N VAL A 71 -0.37 -8.72 -11.36
CA VAL A 71 -0.72 -9.67 -12.44
C VAL A 71 -0.10 -11.03 -12.16
N LYS A 72 1.22 -11.09 -12.01
CA LYS A 72 1.96 -12.33 -11.69
C LYS A 72 3.37 -12.07 -11.20
N THR A 73 3.93 -13.02 -10.48
CA THR A 73 5.34 -13.07 -10.15
C THR A 73 6.14 -13.63 -11.33
N LEU A 74 7.25 -12.99 -11.67
CA LEU A 74 8.12 -13.39 -12.77
C LEU A 74 9.29 -14.27 -12.28
N ASN A 75 9.86 -13.91 -11.13
CA ASN A 75 10.95 -14.63 -10.48
C ASN A 75 11.01 -14.26 -8.99
N ASP A 76 12.07 -14.62 -8.28
CA ASP A 76 12.20 -14.38 -6.83
C ASP A 76 12.16 -12.89 -6.43
N ARG A 77 12.42 -11.95 -7.35
CA ARG A 77 12.51 -10.52 -7.05
C ARG A 77 11.57 -9.64 -7.88
N ASP A 78 10.99 -10.18 -8.95
CA ASP A 78 10.26 -9.38 -9.93
C ASP A 78 8.79 -9.77 -10.01
N GLN A 79 7.94 -8.76 -10.06
CA GLN A 79 6.51 -8.87 -10.33
C GLN A 79 6.14 -8.10 -11.59
N LEU A 80 5.22 -8.66 -12.34
CA LEU A 80 4.50 -7.96 -13.39
C LEU A 80 3.24 -7.36 -12.78
N CYS A 81 3.07 -6.06 -12.98
CA CYS A 81 1.93 -5.32 -12.47
C CYS A 81 1.31 -4.46 -13.59
N ARG A 82 0.05 -4.10 -13.45
CA ARG A 82 -0.60 -3.12 -14.32
C ARG A 82 0.01 -1.74 -14.06
N ARG A 83 0.23 -0.99 -15.13
CA ARG A 83 0.62 0.42 -15.05
C ARG A 83 -0.61 1.24 -14.69
N VAL A 84 -0.58 1.85 -13.52
CA VAL A 84 -1.73 2.59 -12.97
C VAL A 84 -1.25 3.94 -12.42
N ARG A 85 -2.13 4.92 -12.38
CA ARG A 85 -1.88 6.18 -11.69
C ARG A 85 -2.19 5.98 -10.20
N ILE A 86 -1.25 6.30 -9.35
CA ILE A 86 -1.45 6.29 -7.88
C ILE A 86 -2.19 7.55 -7.49
N ILE A 87 -3.25 7.41 -6.69
CA ILE A 87 -3.89 8.54 -6.01
C ILE A 87 -2.92 8.96 -4.89
N PRO A 88 -2.52 10.25 -4.81
CA PRO A 88 -1.54 10.67 -3.81
C PRO A 88 -2.14 10.74 -2.40
N LEU A 89 -2.76 9.65 -1.97
CA LEU A 89 -3.29 9.42 -0.62
C LEU A 89 -2.77 8.08 -0.10
N GLU A 90 -2.29 8.08 1.14
CA GLU A 90 -2.06 6.89 1.92
C GLU A 90 -3.20 6.72 2.92
N VAL A 91 -3.82 5.56 2.97
CA VAL A 91 -4.81 5.22 3.98
C VAL A 91 -4.19 4.28 4.99
N ILE A 92 -4.20 4.68 6.26
CA ILE A 92 -3.69 3.90 7.37
C ILE A 92 -4.87 3.32 8.14
N VAL A 93 -4.95 2.01 8.17
CA VAL A 93 -5.95 1.28 8.96
C VAL A 93 -5.37 0.95 10.31
N ARG A 94 -6.13 1.22 11.38
CA ARG A 94 -5.72 0.86 12.75
C ARG A 94 -6.82 0.08 13.45
N ASN A 95 -6.54 -1.18 13.68
CA ASN A 95 -7.38 -2.09 14.47
C ASN A 95 -7.08 -1.99 15.97
N VAL A 96 -5.84 -1.58 16.28
CA VAL A 96 -5.36 -1.36 17.65
C VAL A 96 -4.54 -0.07 17.64
N ILE A 97 -4.62 0.72 18.69
CA ILE A 97 -3.85 1.96 18.83
C ILE A 97 -2.39 1.60 19.13
N ALA A 98 -1.49 2.01 18.24
CA ALA A 98 -0.07 1.74 18.36
C ALA A 98 0.78 2.83 17.68
N GLY A 99 2.07 2.85 18.00
CA GLY A 99 3.07 3.71 17.35
C GLY A 99 2.73 5.19 17.39
N SER A 100 2.80 5.86 16.23
CA SER A 100 2.62 7.32 16.13
C SER A 100 1.23 7.80 16.59
N MET A 101 0.19 6.98 16.48
CA MET A 101 -1.14 7.35 16.96
C MET A 101 -1.21 7.35 18.49
N ALA A 102 -0.64 6.33 19.12
CA ALA A 102 -0.58 6.26 20.59
C ALA A 102 0.12 7.51 21.16
N GLN A 103 1.27 7.86 20.60
CA GLN A 103 2.02 9.06 20.97
C GLN A 103 1.25 10.36 20.73
N ARG A 104 0.65 10.51 19.54
CA ARG A 104 -0.08 11.72 19.12
C ARG A 104 -1.30 11.99 19.98
N LEU A 105 -2.01 10.94 20.40
CA LEU A 105 -3.26 11.07 21.17
C LEU A 105 -3.04 10.90 22.68
N GLY A 106 -1.83 10.52 23.13
CA GLY A 106 -1.55 10.24 24.55
C GLY A 106 -2.33 9.05 25.08
N ILE A 107 -2.62 8.06 24.22
CA ILE A 107 -3.35 6.84 24.58
C ILE A 107 -2.36 5.69 24.71
N GLU A 108 -2.60 4.81 25.69
CA GLU A 108 -1.76 3.63 25.92
C GLU A 108 -1.70 2.74 24.67
N GLU A 109 -0.48 2.35 24.31
CA GLU A 109 -0.24 1.43 23.18
C GLU A 109 -0.85 0.05 23.47
N GLY A 110 -1.50 -0.53 22.46
CA GLY A 110 -2.25 -1.77 22.63
C GLY A 110 -3.74 -1.56 22.94
N THR A 111 -4.18 -0.33 23.17
CA THR A 111 -5.60 -0.02 23.41
C THR A 111 -6.42 -0.36 22.17
N LYS A 112 -7.51 -1.12 22.37
CA LYS A 112 -8.47 -1.44 21.31
C LYS A 112 -9.50 -0.32 21.19
N PRO A 113 -9.57 0.38 20.04
CA PRO A 113 -10.56 1.43 19.84
C PRO A 113 -11.98 0.83 19.69
N SER A 114 -13.00 1.63 19.91
CA SER A 114 -14.42 1.22 19.77
C SER A 114 -14.80 0.89 18.32
N ASN A 115 -14.08 1.45 17.35
CA ASN A 115 -14.24 1.19 15.93
C ASN A 115 -12.87 1.18 15.24
N VAL A 116 -12.81 0.58 14.05
CA VAL A 116 -11.61 0.67 13.21
C VAL A 116 -11.36 2.13 12.82
N ILE A 117 -10.11 2.57 12.94
CA ILE A 117 -9.71 3.94 12.62
C ILE A 117 -9.07 3.95 11.23
N PHE A 118 -9.47 4.91 10.40
CA PHE A 118 -8.83 5.24 9.15
C PHE A 118 -8.22 6.63 9.24
N ASP A 119 -6.89 6.70 9.23
CA ASP A 119 -6.16 7.93 9.01
C ASP A 119 -5.89 8.09 7.50
N ILE A 120 -5.87 9.30 6.98
CA ILE A 120 -5.38 9.59 5.63
C ILE A 120 -4.21 10.55 5.67
N CYS A 121 -3.21 10.29 4.83
CA CYS A 121 -2.05 11.15 4.62
C CYS A 121 -1.98 11.61 3.17
N TYR A 122 -1.55 12.84 2.95
CA TYR A 122 -1.16 13.31 1.64
C TYR A 122 0.20 12.72 1.27
N LYS A 123 0.23 11.90 0.21
CA LYS A 123 1.47 11.24 -0.26
C LYS A 123 2.40 12.27 -0.88
N ASN A 124 3.35 12.71 -0.08
CA ASN A 124 4.40 13.64 -0.50
C ASN A 124 5.63 13.44 0.37
N ASP A 125 6.63 12.71 -0.17
CA ASP A 125 7.85 12.36 0.57
C ASP A 125 8.64 13.59 1.05
N GLU A 126 8.59 14.72 0.33
CA GLU A 126 9.27 15.96 0.72
C GLU A 126 8.63 16.62 1.94
N LEU A 127 7.31 16.47 2.10
CA LEU A 127 6.54 16.96 3.23
C LEU A 127 6.44 15.95 4.38
N GLY A 128 6.98 14.74 4.22
CA GLY A 128 6.91 13.68 5.21
C GLY A 128 5.54 13.05 5.37
N ASP A 129 4.77 12.97 4.29
CA ASP A 129 3.43 12.36 4.22
C ASP A 129 2.48 12.88 5.33
N PRO A 130 2.15 14.18 5.35
CA PRO A 130 1.38 14.79 6.44
C PRO A 130 -0.03 14.22 6.54
N LEU A 131 -0.49 14.03 7.78
CA LEU A 131 -1.89 13.70 8.04
C LEU A 131 -2.80 14.83 7.56
N ILE A 132 -3.84 14.44 6.85
CA ILE A 132 -4.90 15.34 6.37
C ILE A 132 -6.28 14.77 6.73
N ASN A 133 -7.31 15.55 6.50
CA ASN A 133 -8.68 15.07 6.57
C ASN A 133 -9.37 15.10 5.19
N ASP A 134 -10.60 14.60 5.12
CA ASP A 134 -11.38 14.53 3.90
C ASP A 134 -11.52 15.89 3.19
N HIS A 135 -11.78 16.95 3.97
CA HIS A 135 -11.91 18.30 3.42
C HIS A 135 -10.61 18.80 2.80
N HIS A 136 -9.47 18.50 3.42
CA HIS A 136 -8.17 18.81 2.82
C HIS A 136 -7.95 18.06 1.52
N ALA A 137 -8.24 16.74 1.48
CA ALA A 137 -8.06 15.92 0.29
C ALA A 137 -8.89 16.43 -0.90
N VAL A 138 -10.13 16.84 -0.64
CA VAL A 138 -11.03 17.40 -1.67
C VAL A 138 -10.61 18.83 -2.06
N ALA A 139 -10.29 19.68 -1.11
CA ALA A 139 -9.89 21.06 -1.39
C ALA A 139 -8.58 21.16 -2.19
N LEU A 140 -7.67 20.18 -1.99
CA LEU A 140 -6.43 20.05 -2.77
C LEU A 140 -6.64 19.41 -4.16
N GLY A 141 -7.86 19.00 -4.49
CA GLY A 141 -8.18 18.34 -5.76
C GLY A 141 -7.56 16.95 -5.91
N VAL A 142 -7.19 16.32 -4.80
CA VAL A 142 -6.60 14.98 -4.79
C VAL A 142 -7.64 13.92 -5.13
N VAL A 143 -8.83 14.04 -4.52
CA VAL A 143 -10.00 13.18 -4.70
C VAL A 143 -11.28 13.97 -4.51
N THR A 144 -12.41 13.40 -4.93
CA THR A 144 -13.76 13.86 -4.61
C THR A 144 -14.30 13.15 -3.35
N TYR A 145 -15.38 13.67 -2.76
CA TYR A 145 -16.06 12.99 -1.65
C TYR A 145 -16.62 11.61 -2.04
N ASP A 146 -17.08 11.45 -3.28
CA ASP A 146 -17.57 10.15 -3.78
C ASP A 146 -16.44 9.13 -3.92
N GLU A 147 -15.26 9.57 -4.36
CA GLU A 147 -14.06 8.73 -4.39
C GLU A 147 -13.60 8.36 -2.97
N LEU A 148 -13.59 9.29 -2.02
CA LEU A 148 -13.29 9.00 -0.60
C LEU A 148 -14.23 7.94 -0.03
N LYS A 149 -15.51 8.05 -0.30
CA LYS A 149 -16.50 7.04 0.13
C LYS A 149 -16.17 5.64 -0.42
N GLN A 150 -15.76 5.56 -1.69
CA GLN A 150 -15.34 4.29 -2.30
C GLN A 150 -14.02 3.77 -1.70
N ILE A 151 -13.04 4.66 -1.48
CA ILE A 151 -11.76 4.35 -0.83
C ILE A 151 -12.02 3.75 0.56
N TYR A 152 -12.84 4.39 1.39
CA TYR A 152 -13.14 3.89 2.74
C TYR A 152 -13.90 2.56 2.72
N ALA A 153 -14.87 2.40 1.82
CA ALA A 153 -15.57 1.13 1.68
C ALA A 153 -14.64 -0.02 1.26
N MET A 154 -13.74 0.24 0.32
CA MET A 154 -12.73 -0.74 -0.11
C MET A 154 -11.72 -1.01 1.00
N THR A 155 -11.26 0.03 1.71
CA THR A 155 -10.37 -0.10 2.88
C THR A 155 -10.97 -1.01 3.94
N ALA A 156 -12.24 -0.80 4.29
CA ALA A 156 -12.95 -1.64 5.26
C ALA A 156 -13.00 -3.11 4.79
N ARG A 157 -13.30 -3.34 3.51
CA ARG A 157 -13.32 -4.70 2.95
C ARG A 157 -11.94 -5.35 2.96
N ILE A 158 -10.89 -4.62 2.58
CA ILE A 158 -9.49 -5.11 2.64
C ILE A 158 -9.12 -5.47 4.08
N ASN A 159 -9.47 -4.61 5.04
CA ASN A 159 -9.17 -4.87 6.45
C ASN A 159 -9.77 -6.18 6.96
N GLU A 160 -11.05 -6.44 6.70
CA GLU A 160 -11.69 -7.68 7.11
C GLU A 160 -11.01 -8.91 6.48
N VAL A 161 -10.73 -8.85 5.18
CA VAL A 161 -10.05 -9.94 4.45
C VAL A 161 -8.65 -10.20 5.00
N LEU A 162 -7.88 -9.15 5.29
CA LEU A 162 -6.53 -9.29 5.85
C LEU A 162 -6.56 -9.78 7.30
N LYS A 163 -7.50 -9.31 8.13
CA LYS A 163 -7.69 -9.83 9.49
C LYS A 163 -7.95 -11.34 9.48
N GLU A 164 -8.82 -11.81 8.59
CA GLU A 164 -9.09 -13.25 8.44
C GLU A 164 -7.85 -14.03 8.00
N LEU A 165 -7.06 -13.47 7.05
CA LEU A 165 -5.83 -14.10 6.58
C LEU A 165 -4.81 -14.24 7.71
N PHE A 166 -4.54 -13.16 8.43
CA PHE A 166 -3.54 -13.14 9.51
C PHE A 166 -3.99 -13.98 10.72
N ALA A 167 -5.29 -13.98 11.04
CA ALA A 167 -5.84 -14.80 12.13
C ALA A 167 -5.62 -16.31 11.90
N LYS A 168 -5.65 -16.80 10.65
CA LYS A 168 -5.32 -18.19 10.31
C LYS A 168 -3.86 -18.57 10.64
N MET A 169 -3.00 -17.57 10.77
CA MET A 169 -1.58 -17.72 11.14
C MET A 169 -1.33 -17.40 12.63
N ASN A 170 -2.38 -17.21 13.43
CA ASN A 170 -2.33 -16.74 14.82
C ASN A 170 -1.64 -15.37 14.96
N ILE A 171 -1.80 -14.49 13.97
CA ILE A 171 -1.26 -13.12 13.97
C ILE A 171 -2.42 -12.14 14.08
N ASN A 172 -2.34 -11.20 15.02
CA ASN A 172 -3.26 -10.09 15.11
C ASN A 172 -2.79 -8.96 14.19
N LEU A 173 -3.63 -8.56 13.25
CA LEU A 173 -3.37 -7.40 12.40
C LEU A 173 -3.63 -6.10 13.18
N ILE A 174 -2.58 -5.44 13.62
CA ILE A 174 -2.64 -4.21 14.42
C ILE A 174 -2.99 -3.03 13.52
N ASP A 175 -2.16 -2.77 12.52
CA ASP A 175 -2.35 -1.72 11.53
C ASP A 175 -1.70 -2.10 10.20
N PHE A 176 -2.06 -1.36 9.16
CA PHE A 176 -1.37 -1.41 7.86
C PHE A 176 -1.67 -0.13 7.08
N LYS A 177 -0.85 0.12 6.07
CA LYS A 177 -0.98 1.25 5.16
C LYS A 177 -1.19 0.74 3.74
N ILE A 178 -2.11 1.37 3.01
CA ILE A 178 -2.40 1.08 1.61
C ILE A 178 -2.44 2.36 0.79
N GLU A 179 -2.07 2.24 -0.46
CA GLU A 179 -2.21 3.27 -1.49
C GLU A 179 -3.27 2.82 -2.49
N PHE A 180 -4.08 3.75 -2.96
CA PHE A 180 -5.11 3.49 -3.93
C PHE A 180 -4.66 3.89 -5.31
N LEU A 181 -5.08 3.09 -6.27
CA LEU A 181 -4.82 3.29 -7.67
C LEU A 181 -6.01 4.02 -8.29
N SER A 182 -5.79 4.83 -9.31
CA SER A 182 -6.85 5.57 -9.99
C SER A 182 -8.05 4.66 -10.27
N LEU A 183 -9.23 5.07 -9.79
CA LEU A 183 -10.50 4.36 -9.97
C LEU A 183 -10.90 4.22 -11.43
N ILE A 184 -10.33 5.02 -12.32
CA ILE A 184 -10.57 4.99 -13.77
C ILE A 184 -10.26 3.62 -14.37
N HIS A 185 -9.30 2.87 -13.80
CA HIS A 185 -8.94 1.52 -14.26
C HIS A 185 -9.69 0.40 -13.53
N ILE A 186 -10.42 0.72 -12.48
CA ILE A 186 -11.27 -0.23 -11.72
C ILE A 186 -12.69 -0.27 -12.32
N SER A 187 -13.10 0.75 -13.06
CA SER A 187 -14.48 0.97 -13.48
C SER A 187 -14.78 0.64 -14.96
N GLU A 188 -13.86 0.11 -15.72
CA GLU A 188 -14.19 -0.38 -17.07
C GLU A 188 -14.36 -1.90 -17.06
N PRO A 189 -15.61 -2.39 -17.06
CA PRO A 189 -15.90 -3.73 -17.52
C PRO A 189 -15.91 -3.67 -19.06
N THR A 190 -14.93 -4.21 -19.69
CA THR A 190 -15.10 -4.71 -21.05
C THR A 190 -15.70 -6.09 -21.01
#